data_3a7560ba76330a549e7a578694b978be
#
_entry.id   3a7560ba76330a549e7a578694b978be
#
_cell.length_a   1.000
_cell.length_b   1.000
_cell.length_c   1.000
_cell.angle_alpha   90.00
_cell.angle_beta   90.00
_cell.angle_gamma   90.00
#
_symmetry.space_group_name_H-M   'P 1'
#
loop_
_entity.id
_entity.type
_entity.pdbx_description
1 polymer ?
#
loop_
_entity_poly.entity_id
_entity_poly.type
_entity_poly.pdbx_seq_one_letter_code
_entity_poly.pdbx_strand_id
1 'polypeptide(L)'
;MHATTLIHFLLALAATAKPIIPDRPTGVAVRETSKVDALGLITRTDLEDGDSSKCPKAILIYARGSTEPGNIGITVGPVLVAAMQLAIPDIWIQGVGGPCTADLLANLLPEGTNAASINEAKRLFQMSHAKCPDTPVVTAGYSQGAVVVGYALSKLDSATQKQVVGAALFGYTKNKQLGGRIPNFPIDRTRVFCLPTDIVCDGALFVLPAHFLYGVDAAIPAPQFLLEQIQKLG
;
A
#
# COMPACT_ATOMS: atom_id res chain seq x y z
N MET A 1 1.39 -49.14 -77.50
CA MET A 1 0.47 -49.33 -76.33
C MET A 1 0.79 -48.22 -75.32
N HIS A 2 0.02 -47.17 -75.36
CA HIS A 2 0.20 -46.00 -74.49
C HIS A 2 -0.88 -45.96 -73.42
N ALA A 3 -0.49 -46.04 -72.17
CA ALA A 3 -1.38 -45.93 -71.08
C ALA A 3 -1.25 -44.49 -70.50
N THR A 4 -2.35 -43.70 -70.65
CA THR A 4 -2.43 -42.32 -70.17
C THR A 4 -3.06 -42.33 -68.79
N THR A 5 -2.32 -41.97 -67.77
CA THR A 5 -2.78 -41.89 -66.39
C THR A 5 -3.29 -40.48 -66.13
N LEU A 6 -4.60 -40.36 -65.92
CA LEU A 6 -5.25 -39.12 -65.45
C LEU A 6 -4.99 -38.88 -63.98
N ILE A 7 -4.33 -37.80 -63.65
CA ILE A 7 -4.16 -37.32 -62.26
C ILE A 7 -5.31 -36.34 -61.93
N HIS A 8 -6.18 -36.73 -61.02
CA HIS A 8 -7.22 -35.84 -60.50
C HIS A 8 -6.64 -34.99 -59.37
N PHE A 9 -6.62 -33.67 -59.52
CA PHE A 9 -6.34 -32.71 -58.46
C PHE A 9 -7.58 -32.52 -57.62
N LEU A 10 -7.57 -33.02 -56.39
CA LEU A 10 -8.52 -32.63 -55.33
C LEU A 10 -8.06 -31.33 -54.67
N LEU A 11 -8.72 -30.21 -54.94
CA LEU A 11 -8.59 -28.99 -54.15
C LEU A 11 -9.32 -29.20 -52.79
N ALA A 12 -8.54 -29.32 -51.73
CA ALA A 12 -9.10 -29.23 -50.40
C ALA A 12 -9.24 -27.75 -49.99
N LEU A 13 -10.49 -27.24 -49.87
CA LEU A 13 -10.78 -25.96 -49.24
C LEU A 13 -10.50 -26.10 -47.74
N ALA A 14 -9.42 -25.55 -47.27
CA ALA A 14 -9.18 -25.34 -45.84
C ALA A 14 -10.02 -24.14 -45.36
N ALA A 15 -11.13 -24.40 -44.72
CA ALA A 15 -11.89 -23.39 -43.97
C ALA A 15 -11.07 -22.97 -42.74
N THR A 16 -10.51 -21.78 -42.75
CA THR A 16 -9.86 -21.17 -41.59
C THR A 16 -10.95 -20.69 -40.61
N ALA A 17 -11.32 -21.53 -39.67
CA ALA A 17 -12.12 -21.11 -38.53
C ALA A 17 -11.25 -20.22 -37.62
N LYS A 18 -11.58 -18.93 -37.54
CA LYS A 18 -11.00 -18.05 -36.50
C LYS A 18 -11.46 -18.55 -35.13
N PRO A 19 -10.57 -18.69 -34.14
CA PRO A 19 -10.98 -18.99 -32.77
C PRO A 19 -11.86 -17.85 -32.27
N ILE A 20 -13.09 -18.14 -31.88
CA ILE A 20 -13.94 -17.24 -31.12
C ILE A 20 -13.33 -17.18 -29.71
N ILE A 21 -12.58 -16.11 -29.43
CA ILE A 21 -12.17 -15.78 -28.06
C ILE A 21 -13.42 -15.28 -27.37
N PRO A 22 -13.92 -15.93 -26.31
CA PRO A 22 -15.04 -15.40 -25.56
C PRO A 22 -14.63 -14.05 -24.97
N ASP A 23 -15.41 -13.01 -25.25
CA ASP A 23 -15.27 -11.69 -24.66
C ASP A 23 -15.27 -11.82 -23.14
N ARG A 24 -14.14 -11.53 -22.52
CA ARG A 24 -13.98 -11.52 -21.07
C ARG A 24 -14.83 -10.36 -20.56
N PRO A 25 -15.73 -10.56 -19.60
CA PRO A 25 -16.50 -9.46 -19.06
C PRO A 25 -15.60 -8.55 -18.23
N THR A 26 -14.97 -7.57 -18.88
CA THR A 26 -14.09 -6.56 -18.26
C THR A 26 -14.90 -5.51 -17.47
N GLY A 27 -16.22 -5.54 -17.55
CA GLY A 27 -17.06 -4.50 -16.96
C GLY A 27 -17.44 -4.67 -15.48
N VAL A 28 -17.40 -5.91 -14.94
CA VAL A 28 -17.90 -6.16 -13.57
C VAL A 28 -16.85 -5.75 -12.51
N ALA A 29 -15.59 -6.12 -12.70
CA ALA A 29 -14.53 -5.78 -11.75
C ALA A 29 -14.27 -4.27 -11.67
N VAL A 30 -14.30 -3.56 -12.80
CA VAL A 30 -14.14 -2.10 -12.84
C VAL A 30 -15.32 -1.38 -12.17
N ARG A 31 -16.54 -1.91 -12.29
CA ARG A 31 -17.73 -1.30 -11.70
C ARG A 31 -17.83 -1.51 -10.19
N GLU A 32 -17.35 -2.63 -9.66
CA GLU A 32 -17.28 -2.88 -8.23
C GLU A 32 -16.15 -2.05 -7.57
N THR A 33 -14.99 -1.98 -8.19
CA THR A 33 -13.88 -1.14 -7.72
C THR A 33 -14.29 0.34 -7.68
N SER A 34 -14.98 0.83 -8.70
CA SER A 34 -15.48 2.21 -8.73
C SER A 34 -16.52 2.50 -7.65
N LYS A 35 -17.36 1.53 -7.27
CA LYS A 35 -18.34 1.72 -6.18
C LYS A 35 -17.68 1.75 -4.81
N VAL A 36 -16.72 0.88 -4.57
CA VAL A 36 -15.95 0.84 -3.31
C VAL A 36 -15.10 2.12 -3.18
N ASP A 37 -14.53 2.59 -4.28
CA ASP A 37 -13.75 3.83 -4.33
C ASP A 37 -14.63 5.08 -4.08
N ALA A 38 -15.85 5.10 -4.63
CA ALA A 38 -16.82 6.17 -4.39
C ALA A 38 -17.24 6.31 -2.92
N LEU A 39 -17.03 5.28 -2.09
CA LEU A 39 -17.22 5.33 -0.63
C LEU A 39 -15.95 5.78 0.10
N GLY A 40 -14.85 6.06 -0.58
CA GLY A 40 -13.58 6.44 0.03
C GLY A 40 -12.93 5.34 0.87
N LEU A 41 -13.28 4.07 0.62
CA LEU A 41 -12.79 2.95 1.41
C LEU A 41 -11.40 2.48 1.00
N ILE A 42 -11.03 2.64 -0.27
CA ILE A 42 -9.76 2.19 -0.82
C ILE A 42 -8.88 3.30 -1.40
N THR A 43 -9.43 4.52 -1.54
CA THR A 43 -8.68 5.71 -1.99
C THR A 43 -8.95 6.89 -1.06
N ARG A 44 -7.90 7.50 -0.52
CA ARG A 44 -7.97 8.68 0.36
C ARG A 44 -6.87 9.66 0.00
N THR A 45 -7.26 10.93 -0.16
CA THR A 45 -6.40 12.05 -0.59
C THR A 45 -6.58 13.30 0.27
N ASP A 46 -6.99 13.10 1.53
CA ASP A 46 -7.40 14.20 2.41
C ASP A 46 -6.29 15.25 2.62
N LEU A 47 -5.02 14.82 2.62
CA LEU A 47 -3.89 15.75 2.71
C LEU A 47 -3.67 16.53 1.42
N GLU A 48 -3.80 15.87 0.27
CA GLU A 48 -3.63 16.52 -1.04
C GLU A 48 -4.74 17.53 -1.30
N ASP A 49 -5.98 17.19 -0.96
CA ASP A 49 -7.18 17.99 -1.18
C ASP A 49 -7.45 18.99 -0.06
N GLY A 50 -6.87 18.79 1.12
CA GLY A 50 -7.13 19.57 2.32
C GLY A 50 -6.68 21.03 2.24
N ASP A 51 -7.43 21.92 2.89
CA ASP A 51 -7.13 23.35 2.99
C ASP A 51 -6.17 23.61 4.16
N SER A 52 -4.99 24.17 3.87
CA SER A 52 -3.96 24.51 4.87
C SER A 52 -4.40 25.53 5.91
N SER A 53 -5.51 26.25 5.67
CA SER A 53 -6.11 27.14 6.69
C SER A 53 -6.96 26.38 7.73
N LYS A 54 -7.21 25.08 7.51
CA LYS A 54 -8.05 24.20 8.34
C LYS A 54 -7.36 22.88 8.61
N CYS A 55 -6.17 22.95 9.20
CA CYS A 55 -5.39 21.76 9.54
C CYS A 55 -6.15 20.85 10.51
N PRO A 56 -6.09 19.52 10.31
CA PRO A 56 -6.79 18.55 11.16
C PRO A 56 -6.06 18.35 12.50
N LYS A 57 -6.68 17.60 13.40
CA LYS A 57 -6.06 17.21 14.68
C LYS A 57 -4.91 16.23 14.53
N ALA A 58 -4.89 15.44 13.46
CA ALA A 58 -3.82 14.53 13.10
C ALA A 58 -3.86 14.21 11.61
N ILE A 59 -2.76 13.69 11.07
CA ILE A 59 -2.67 13.18 9.69
C ILE A 59 -2.18 11.74 9.75
N LEU A 60 -2.89 10.81 9.09
CA LEU A 60 -2.42 9.45 8.85
C LEU A 60 -1.97 9.32 7.40
N ILE A 61 -0.68 9.04 7.17
CA ILE A 61 -0.15 8.65 5.85
C ILE A 61 0.00 7.13 5.82
N TYR A 62 -0.66 6.48 4.86
CA TYR A 62 -0.73 5.02 4.78
C TYR A 62 -0.23 4.50 3.42
N ALA A 63 0.55 3.41 3.44
CA ALA A 63 0.97 2.71 2.22
C ALA A 63 0.47 1.26 2.20
N ARG A 64 -0.25 0.91 1.12
CA ARG A 64 -0.84 -0.41 0.91
C ARG A 64 0.19 -1.48 0.57
N GLY A 65 -0.21 -2.75 0.71
CA GLY A 65 0.56 -3.90 0.25
C GLY A 65 0.59 -4.03 -1.27
N SER A 66 1.47 -4.94 -1.75
CA SER A 66 1.60 -5.22 -3.19
C SER A 66 0.27 -5.64 -3.78
N THR A 67 -0.02 -5.15 -5.00
CA THR A 67 -1.20 -5.48 -5.81
C THR A 67 -2.56 -5.06 -5.23
N GLU A 68 -2.59 -4.46 -4.05
CA GLU A 68 -3.83 -3.95 -3.48
C GLU A 68 -4.38 -2.76 -4.29
N PRO A 69 -5.72 -2.64 -4.43
CA PRO A 69 -6.36 -1.56 -5.19
C PRO A 69 -6.33 -0.22 -4.44
N GLY A 70 -6.59 0.87 -5.16
CA GLY A 70 -6.62 2.24 -4.62
C GLY A 70 -5.25 2.71 -4.12
N ASN A 71 -5.22 3.47 -3.03
CA ASN A 71 -4.00 3.84 -2.30
C ASN A 71 -4.05 3.44 -0.81
N ILE A 72 -5.20 2.92 -0.35
CA ILE A 72 -5.42 2.37 1.00
C ILE A 72 -5.41 0.83 1.00
N GLY A 73 -5.70 0.17 -0.14
CA GLY A 73 -5.81 -1.29 -0.20
C GLY A 73 -7.12 -1.81 0.40
N ILE A 74 -7.15 -3.13 0.68
CA ILE A 74 -8.35 -3.83 1.17
C ILE A 74 -8.09 -4.70 2.41
N THR A 75 -6.82 -4.94 2.78
CA THR A 75 -6.47 -5.89 3.86
C THR A 75 -6.39 -5.17 5.22
N VAL A 76 -5.42 -4.29 5.39
CA VAL A 76 -5.11 -3.60 6.66
C VAL A 76 -5.65 -2.17 6.66
N GLY A 77 -5.50 -1.47 5.54
CA GLY A 77 -5.79 -0.04 5.44
C GLY A 77 -7.19 0.36 5.86
N PRO A 78 -8.27 -0.24 5.29
CA PRO A 78 -9.64 0.14 5.64
C PRO A 78 -9.97 -0.03 7.13
N VAL A 79 -9.45 -1.09 7.76
CA VAL A 79 -9.67 -1.37 9.20
C VAL A 79 -8.97 -0.33 10.06
N LEU A 80 -7.70 -0.05 9.78
CA LEU A 80 -6.92 0.96 10.50
C LEU A 80 -7.52 2.36 10.33
N VAL A 81 -7.88 2.73 9.10
CA VAL A 81 -8.51 4.03 8.79
C VAL A 81 -9.80 4.21 9.58
N ALA A 82 -10.69 3.20 9.58
CA ALA A 82 -11.94 3.25 10.32
C ALA A 82 -11.72 3.43 11.84
N ALA A 83 -10.77 2.69 12.41
CA ALA A 83 -10.42 2.78 13.82
C ALA A 83 -9.84 4.16 14.18
N MET A 84 -8.96 4.72 13.36
CA MET A 84 -8.37 6.05 13.56
C MET A 84 -9.41 7.17 13.41
N GLN A 85 -10.32 7.08 12.44
CA GLN A 85 -11.40 8.05 12.27
C GLN A 85 -12.42 8.00 13.41
N LEU A 86 -12.69 6.82 13.96
CA LEU A 86 -13.54 6.69 15.14
C LEU A 86 -12.91 7.38 16.37
N ALA A 87 -11.60 7.26 16.54
CA ALA A 87 -10.88 7.86 17.68
C ALA A 87 -10.62 9.37 17.50
N ILE A 88 -10.33 9.81 16.28
CA ILE A 88 -10.10 11.21 15.93
C ILE A 88 -10.98 11.53 14.70
N PRO A 89 -12.23 11.98 14.89
CA PRO A 89 -13.11 12.31 13.77
C PRO A 89 -12.55 13.35 12.81
N ASP A 90 -11.72 14.28 13.31
CA ASP A 90 -11.00 15.29 12.54
C ASP A 90 -9.56 14.83 12.25
N ILE A 91 -9.42 13.71 11.54
CA ILE A 91 -8.14 13.19 11.03
C ILE A 91 -8.14 13.22 9.50
N TRP A 92 -7.08 13.71 8.90
CA TRP A 92 -6.86 13.53 7.47
C TRP A 92 -6.18 12.19 7.18
N ILE A 93 -6.74 11.47 6.23
CA ILE A 93 -6.21 10.19 5.77
C ILE A 93 -5.62 10.37 4.38
N GLN A 94 -4.37 10.01 4.22
CA GLN A 94 -3.68 10.08 2.94
C GLN A 94 -3.06 8.74 2.59
N GLY A 95 -3.52 8.14 1.50
CA GLY A 95 -2.89 6.96 0.93
C GLY A 95 -1.70 7.34 0.04
N VAL A 96 -0.63 6.54 0.09
CA VAL A 96 0.50 6.66 -0.85
C VAL A 96 0.07 6.08 -2.19
N GLY A 97 -0.18 6.95 -3.16
CA GLY A 97 -0.71 6.62 -4.49
C GLY A 97 0.18 7.08 -5.63
N GLY A 98 -0.41 7.41 -6.78
CA GLY A 98 0.28 7.94 -7.95
C GLY A 98 1.48 7.07 -8.38
N PRO A 99 2.73 7.56 -8.26
CA PRO A 99 3.94 6.82 -8.63
C PRO A 99 4.16 5.52 -7.83
N CYS A 100 3.52 5.36 -6.67
CA CYS A 100 3.54 4.12 -5.88
C CYS A 100 2.54 3.12 -6.46
N THR A 101 2.99 2.33 -7.43
CA THR A 101 2.16 1.34 -8.14
C THR A 101 1.88 0.07 -7.34
N ALA A 102 2.57 -0.13 -6.21
CA ALA A 102 2.52 -1.36 -5.39
C ALA A 102 2.81 -2.63 -6.22
N ASP A 103 3.77 -2.53 -7.15
CA ASP A 103 4.16 -3.62 -8.03
C ASP A 103 4.79 -4.77 -7.23
N LEU A 104 4.33 -5.99 -7.48
CA LEU A 104 4.83 -7.19 -6.80
C LEU A 104 6.34 -7.41 -7.05
N LEU A 105 6.81 -7.16 -8.28
CA LEU A 105 8.22 -7.35 -8.65
C LEU A 105 9.15 -6.38 -7.91
N ALA A 106 8.65 -5.24 -7.46
CA ALA A 106 9.45 -4.30 -6.69
C ALA A 106 9.94 -4.88 -5.35
N ASN A 107 9.29 -5.93 -4.81
CA ASN A 107 9.78 -6.63 -3.62
C ASN A 107 11.14 -7.33 -3.83
N LEU A 108 11.52 -7.60 -5.08
CA LEU A 108 12.82 -8.20 -5.43
C LEU A 108 13.98 -7.18 -5.42
N LEU A 109 13.68 -5.90 -5.39
CA LEU A 109 14.70 -4.86 -5.33
C LEU A 109 15.42 -4.87 -3.96
N PRO A 110 16.65 -4.37 -3.86
CA PRO A 110 17.42 -4.35 -2.62
C PRO A 110 16.67 -3.71 -1.44
N GLU A 111 15.96 -2.63 -1.69
CA GLU A 111 15.13 -1.96 -0.67
C GLU A 111 13.77 -2.66 -0.44
N GLY A 112 13.40 -3.67 -1.25
CA GLY A 112 12.10 -4.35 -1.17
C GLY A 112 10.94 -3.52 -1.72
N THR A 113 11.23 -2.42 -2.39
CA THR A 113 10.31 -1.55 -3.13
C THR A 113 11.09 -0.68 -4.10
N ASN A 114 10.41 0.05 -4.99
CA ASN A 114 11.06 0.94 -5.94
C ASN A 114 11.22 2.37 -5.39
N ALA A 115 12.17 3.10 -5.96
CA ALA A 115 12.48 4.48 -5.55
C ALA A 115 11.30 5.45 -5.78
N ALA A 116 10.46 5.21 -6.79
CA ALA A 116 9.30 6.05 -7.07
C ALA A 116 8.28 5.99 -5.92
N SER A 117 8.02 4.79 -5.37
CA SER A 117 7.14 4.60 -4.21
C SER A 117 7.69 5.28 -2.96
N ILE A 118 8.99 5.15 -2.69
CA ILE A 118 9.65 5.81 -1.54
C ILE A 118 9.59 7.33 -1.68
N ASN A 119 9.88 7.86 -2.87
CA ASN A 119 9.86 9.30 -3.13
C ASN A 119 8.45 9.89 -3.02
N GLU A 120 7.43 9.12 -3.44
CA GLU A 120 6.04 9.56 -3.29
C GLU A 120 5.63 9.65 -1.80
N ALA A 121 5.94 8.65 -1.00
CA ALA A 121 5.70 8.72 0.45
C ALA A 121 6.47 9.88 1.09
N LYS A 122 7.74 10.08 0.70
CA LYS A 122 8.54 11.23 1.16
C LYS A 122 7.89 12.57 0.78
N ARG A 123 7.40 12.72 -0.45
CA ARG A 123 6.68 13.91 -0.92
C ARG A 123 5.46 14.21 -0.04
N LEU A 124 4.70 13.18 0.33
CA LEU A 124 3.52 13.34 1.19
C LEU A 124 3.89 13.76 2.62
N PHE A 125 4.94 13.23 3.21
CA PHE A 125 5.45 13.71 4.50
C PHE A 125 5.92 15.16 4.43
N GLN A 126 6.64 15.55 3.38
CA GLN A 126 7.06 16.94 3.16
C GLN A 126 5.86 17.87 2.93
N MET A 127 4.83 17.39 2.22
CA MET A 127 3.58 18.14 2.04
C MET A 127 2.85 18.34 3.35
N SER A 128 2.78 17.34 4.24
CA SER A 128 2.15 17.50 5.56
C SER A 128 2.86 18.56 6.38
N HIS A 129 4.19 18.59 6.35
CA HIS A 129 4.98 19.60 7.05
C HIS A 129 4.77 21.02 6.46
N ALA A 130 4.70 21.13 5.14
CA ALA A 130 4.48 22.41 4.48
C ALA A 130 3.06 22.97 4.67
N LYS A 131 2.03 22.11 4.65
CA LYS A 131 0.62 22.52 4.80
C LYS A 131 0.22 22.75 6.26
N CYS A 132 0.62 21.85 7.16
CA CYS A 132 0.17 21.79 8.55
C CYS A 132 1.36 21.45 9.48
N PRO A 133 2.31 22.37 9.67
CA PRO A 133 3.57 22.08 10.37
C PRO A 133 3.38 21.66 11.84
N ASP A 134 2.33 22.13 12.49
CA ASP A 134 2.03 21.86 13.91
C ASP A 134 1.11 20.65 14.12
N THR A 135 0.59 20.05 13.03
CA THR A 135 -0.28 18.88 13.12
C THR A 135 0.57 17.61 13.25
N PRO A 136 0.34 16.76 14.27
CA PRO A 136 1.06 15.50 14.39
C PRO A 136 0.74 14.56 13.21
N VAL A 137 1.78 13.95 12.67
CA VAL A 137 1.67 12.95 11.61
C VAL A 137 1.94 11.57 12.21
N VAL A 138 1.08 10.63 11.90
CA VAL A 138 1.32 9.21 12.12
C VAL A 138 1.32 8.49 10.78
N THR A 139 2.01 7.36 10.72
CA THR A 139 2.04 6.59 9.48
C THR A 139 1.85 5.10 9.75
N ALA A 140 1.37 4.40 8.73
CA ALA A 140 1.35 2.96 8.75
C ALA A 140 1.59 2.39 7.35
N GLY A 141 2.04 1.16 7.30
CA GLY A 141 2.22 0.45 6.04
C GLY A 141 2.04 -1.05 6.21
N TYR A 142 1.55 -1.69 5.16
CA TYR A 142 1.34 -3.13 5.13
C TYR A 142 2.22 -3.77 4.07
N SER A 143 2.94 -4.85 4.43
CA SER A 143 3.77 -5.63 3.51
C SER A 143 4.82 -4.73 2.81
N GLN A 144 4.82 -4.63 1.49
CA GLN A 144 5.64 -3.69 0.74
C GLN A 144 5.43 -2.23 1.20
N GLY A 145 4.19 -1.86 1.55
CA GLY A 145 3.89 -0.52 2.07
C GLY A 145 4.62 -0.18 3.37
N ALA A 146 4.87 -1.18 4.24
CA ALA A 146 5.69 -1.00 5.43
C ALA A 146 7.14 -0.60 5.09
N VAL A 147 7.66 -1.17 4.01
CA VAL A 147 8.99 -0.81 3.47
C VAL A 147 8.97 0.60 2.88
N VAL A 148 7.92 0.93 2.12
CA VAL A 148 7.76 2.26 1.49
C VAL A 148 7.81 3.36 2.54
N VAL A 149 6.97 3.29 3.59
CA VAL A 149 6.95 4.32 4.65
C VAL A 149 8.24 4.29 5.48
N GLY A 150 8.79 3.10 5.77
CA GLY A 150 10.01 2.97 6.53
C GLY A 150 11.21 3.65 5.85
N TYR A 151 11.44 3.38 4.57
CA TYR A 151 12.53 4.04 3.84
C TYR A 151 12.24 5.51 3.54
N ALA A 152 10.99 5.91 3.35
CA ALA A 152 10.65 7.32 3.23
C ALA A 152 11.04 8.07 4.50
N LEU A 153 10.64 7.59 5.69
CA LEU A 153 11.00 8.18 6.97
C LEU A 153 12.51 8.27 7.18
N SER A 154 13.25 7.21 6.82
CA SER A 154 14.71 7.17 6.99
C SER A 154 15.46 8.22 6.15
N LYS A 155 14.82 8.78 5.13
CA LYS A 155 15.38 9.72 4.15
C LYS A 155 14.78 11.14 4.26
N LEU A 156 13.96 11.40 5.29
CA LEU A 156 13.44 12.75 5.56
C LEU A 156 14.50 13.65 6.18
N ASP A 157 14.36 14.95 5.98
CA ASP A 157 15.05 15.94 6.78
C ASP A 157 14.54 15.93 8.24
N SER A 158 15.31 16.50 9.15
CA SER A 158 15.02 16.41 10.58
C SER A 158 13.74 17.15 10.99
N ALA A 159 13.36 18.21 10.29
CA ALA A 159 12.18 18.99 10.62
C ALA A 159 10.90 18.20 10.25
N THR A 160 10.84 17.72 9.01
CA THR A 160 9.75 16.86 8.54
C THR A 160 9.67 15.56 9.37
N GLN A 161 10.81 14.94 9.68
CA GLN A 161 10.83 13.70 10.44
C GLN A 161 10.33 13.88 11.89
N LYS A 162 10.61 15.00 12.54
CA LYS A 162 10.14 15.30 13.90
C LYS A 162 8.62 15.36 13.99
N GLN A 163 7.95 15.82 12.95
CA GLN A 163 6.50 15.88 12.89
C GLN A 163 5.85 14.47 12.87
N VAL A 164 6.61 13.43 12.41
CA VAL A 164 6.10 12.06 12.42
C VAL A 164 6.31 11.46 13.79
N VAL A 165 5.22 11.30 14.54
CA VAL A 165 5.24 10.89 15.94
C VAL A 165 5.07 9.40 16.15
N GLY A 166 4.53 8.66 15.16
CA GLY A 166 4.34 7.22 15.27
C GLY A 166 4.30 6.51 13.91
N ALA A 167 4.85 5.30 13.87
CA ALA A 167 4.86 4.43 12.69
C ALA A 167 4.45 3.00 13.06
N ALA A 168 3.38 2.47 12.44
CA ALA A 168 2.90 1.11 12.60
C ALA A 168 3.16 0.30 11.33
N LEU A 169 3.95 -0.76 11.42
CA LEU A 169 4.38 -1.58 10.29
C LEU A 169 3.81 -2.99 10.40
N PHE A 170 3.01 -3.41 9.44
CA PHE A 170 2.36 -4.73 9.42
C PHE A 170 3.02 -5.62 8.37
N GLY A 171 3.40 -6.85 8.74
CA GLY A 171 4.04 -7.78 7.81
C GLY A 171 5.28 -7.18 7.14
N TYR A 172 6.13 -6.54 7.92
CA TYR A 172 7.26 -5.74 7.44
C TYR A 172 8.32 -6.62 6.77
N THR A 173 8.43 -6.56 5.44
CA THR A 173 9.28 -7.45 4.64
C THR A 173 10.79 -7.29 4.92
N LYS A 174 11.20 -6.20 5.53
CA LYS A 174 12.59 -5.94 5.97
C LYS A 174 12.77 -6.05 7.48
N ASN A 175 11.78 -6.58 8.22
CA ASN A 175 11.81 -6.65 9.67
C ASN A 175 13.07 -7.34 10.21
N LYS A 176 13.38 -8.52 9.73
CA LYS A 176 14.56 -9.28 10.17
C LYS A 176 15.87 -8.58 9.82
N GLN A 177 15.99 -8.09 8.57
CA GLN A 177 17.19 -7.44 8.07
C GLN A 177 17.50 -6.11 8.81
N LEU A 178 16.47 -5.41 9.26
CA LEU A 178 16.58 -4.13 9.93
C LEU A 178 16.37 -4.21 11.46
N GLY A 179 16.22 -5.43 12.00
CA GLY A 179 16.08 -5.65 13.44
C GLY A 179 14.85 -5.00 14.06
N GLY A 180 13.71 -5.03 13.35
CA GLY A 180 12.44 -4.44 13.82
C GLY A 180 12.44 -2.92 13.86
N ARG A 181 13.30 -2.25 13.08
CA ARG A 181 13.51 -0.80 13.12
C ARG A 181 13.29 -0.14 11.78
N ILE A 182 13.05 1.15 11.84
CA ILE A 182 13.18 2.06 10.70
C ILE A 182 14.54 2.75 10.84
N PRO A 183 15.45 2.66 9.85
CA PRO A 183 16.75 3.33 9.93
C PRO A 183 16.58 4.85 10.17
N ASN A 184 17.41 5.42 11.01
CA ASN A 184 17.40 6.85 11.35
C ASN A 184 16.08 7.39 11.91
N PHE A 185 15.19 6.53 12.42
CA PHE A 185 13.93 6.92 13.04
C PHE A 185 13.83 6.34 14.46
N PRO A 186 13.24 7.06 15.44
CA PRO A 186 13.19 6.63 16.84
C PRO A 186 12.46 5.30 17.02
N ILE A 187 13.07 4.39 17.76
CA ILE A 187 12.50 3.04 18.00
C ILE A 187 11.23 3.11 18.86
N ASP A 188 11.13 4.02 19.78
CA ASP A 188 9.98 4.26 20.65
C ASP A 188 8.77 4.85 19.90
N ARG A 189 9.01 5.38 18.69
CA ARG A 189 7.96 5.81 17.74
C ARG A 189 7.64 4.76 16.68
N THR A 190 8.24 3.56 16.76
CA THR A 190 8.03 2.48 15.79
C THR A 190 7.40 1.27 16.46
N ARG A 191 6.34 0.73 15.87
CA ARG A 191 5.77 -0.56 16.26
C ARG A 191 5.62 -1.46 15.06
N VAL A 192 6.21 -2.66 15.15
CA VAL A 192 6.11 -3.68 14.11
C VAL A 192 5.15 -4.77 14.57
N PHE A 193 4.22 -5.11 13.69
CA PHE A 193 3.27 -6.21 13.83
C PHE A 193 3.68 -7.32 12.88
N CYS A 194 4.20 -8.40 13.42
CA CYS A 194 4.62 -9.59 12.70
C CYS A 194 4.04 -10.82 13.38
N LEU A 195 3.08 -11.46 12.74
CA LEU A 195 2.49 -12.68 13.26
C LEU A 195 3.52 -13.84 13.24
N PRO A 196 3.52 -14.74 14.21
CA PRO A 196 4.56 -15.76 14.37
C PRO A 196 4.78 -16.65 13.14
N THR A 197 3.75 -16.86 12.31
CA THR A 197 3.81 -17.68 11.10
C THR A 197 3.89 -16.85 9.82
N ASP A 198 4.01 -15.53 9.91
CA ASP A 198 4.25 -14.67 8.77
C ASP A 198 5.75 -14.59 8.45
N ILE A 199 6.21 -15.52 7.63
CA ILE A 199 7.62 -15.60 7.22
C ILE A 199 8.09 -14.44 6.33
N VAL A 200 7.17 -13.63 5.84
CA VAL A 200 7.50 -12.39 5.11
C VAL A 200 8.30 -11.45 6.01
N CYS A 201 7.99 -11.41 7.30
CA CYS A 201 8.76 -10.67 8.31
C CYS A 201 10.21 -11.16 8.48
N ASP A 202 10.49 -12.41 8.11
CA ASP A 202 11.83 -12.99 8.08
C ASP A 202 12.58 -12.71 6.76
N GLY A 203 11.95 -12.02 5.83
CA GLY A 203 12.50 -11.68 4.52
C GLY A 203 12.20 -12.73 3.43
N ALA A 204 11.38 -13.73 3.71
CA ALA A 204 10.87 -14.62 2.69
C ALA A 204 9.82 -13.90 1.83
N LEU A 205 9.90 -14.06 0.51
CA LEU A 205 8.90 -13.49 -0.41
C LEU A 205 7.74 -14.46 -0.69
N PHE A 206 7.58 -15.46 0.16
CA PHE A 206 6.50 -16.43 0.08
C PHE A 206 5.41 -16.06 1.09
N VAL A 207 4.23 -15.72 0.57
CA VAL A 207 3.11 -15.22 1.37
C VAL A 207 2.28 -16.41 1.89
N LEU A 208 2.24 -16.56 3.21
CA LEU A 208 1.39 -17.53 3.91
C LEU A 208 0.08 -16.87 4.37
N PRO A 209 -0.96 -17.64 4.74
CA PRO A 209 -2.25 -17.11 5.21
C PRO A 209 -2.12 -16.10 6.35
N ALA A 210 -1.16 -16.27 7.27
CA ALA A 210 -0.91 -15.34 8.37
C ALA A 210 -0.64 -13.91 7.90
N HIS A 211 -0.04 -13.72 6.71
CA HIS A 211 0.22 -12.42 6.14
C HIS A 211 -1.04 -11.57 5.92
N PHE A 212 -2.21 -12.19 5.82
CA PHE A 212 -3.51 -11.52 5.63
C PHE A 212 -4.30 -11.34 6.93
N LEU A 213 -3.79 -11.75 8.09
CA LEU A 213 -4.54 -11.82 9.34
C LEU A 213 -4.31 -10.65 10.31
N TYR A 214 -3.77 -9.53 9.84
CA TYR A 214 -3.51 -8.34 10.65
C TYR A 214 -4.75 -7.50 10.99
N GLY A 215 -5.97 -7.97 10.69
CA GLY A 215 -7.19 -7.22 10.95
C GLY A 215 -7.39 -6.84 12.42
N VAL A 216 -7.07 -7.74 13.35
CA VAL A 216 -7.14 -7.46 14.80
C VAL A 216 -6.11 -6.42 15.21
N ASP A 217 -4.87 -6.55 14.72
CA ASP A 217 -3.80 -5.59 15.01
C ASP A 217 -4.13 -4.20 14.46
N ALA A 218 -4.73 -4.13 13.28
CA ALA A 218 -5.17 -2.90 12.64
C ALA A 218 -6.39 -2.25 13.33
N ALA A 219 -7.23 -3.06 13.99
CA ALA A 219 -8.42 -2.57 14.68
C ALA A 219 -8.13 -2.03 16.09
N ILE A 220 -7.16 -2.62 16.81
CA ILE A 220 -6.99 -2.37 18.25
C ILE A 220 -5.57 -1.92 18.60
N PRO A 221 -4.51 -2.79 18.64
CA PRO A 221 -3.23 -2.37 19.19
C PRO A 221 -2.49 -1.32 18.36
N ALA A 222 -2.68 -1.28 17.04
CA ALA A 222 -2.03 -0.27 16.22
C ALA A 222 -2.66 1.12 16.39
N PRO A 223 -3.99 1.30 16.33
CA PRO A 223 -4.60 2.58 16.67
C PRO A 223 -4.26 3.05 18.07
N GLN A 224 -4.31 2.18 19.09
CA GLN A 224 -3.92 2.54 20.45
C GLN A 224 -2.50 3.09 20.51
N PHE A 225 -1.54 2.39 19.90
CA PHE A 225 -0.17 2.86 19.85
C PHE A 225 -0.04 4.22 19.15
N LEU A 226 -0.67 4.40 17.99
CA LEU A 226 -0.61 5.67 17.24
C LEU A 226 -1.25 6.83 18.02
N LEU A 227 -2.37 6.58 18.70
CA LEU A 227 -3.02 7.57 19.56
C LEU A 227 -2.15 7.97 20.76
N GLU A 228 -1.50 7.00 21.41
CA GLU A 228 -0.55 7.27 22.48
C GLU A 228 0.62 8.15 22.01
N GLN A 229 1.12 7.93 20.80
CA GLN A 229 2.19 8.76 20.24
C GLN A 229 1.71 10.20 19.94
N ILE A 230 0.49 10.38 19.44
CA ILE A 230 -0.12 11.70 19.23
C ILE A 230 -0.26 12.43 20.57
N GLN A 231 -0.74 11.75 21.61
CA GLN A 231 -0.99 12.35 22.94
C GLN A 231 0.28 12.78 23.67
N LYS A 232 1.44 12.17 23.39
CA LYS A 232 2.74 12.56 24.00
C LYS A 232 3.23 13.96 23.60
N LEU A 233 2.61 14.59 22.61
CA LEU A 233 2.94 15.95 22.16
C LEU A 233 2.11 17.05 22.88
N GLY A 234 1.01 16.70 23.51
CA GLY A 234 0.15 17.60 24.29
C GLY A 234 0.44 17.48 25.77
#